data_5f42a235ff9573ed41c9ceb1b33625e9
#
_entry.id   5f42a235ff9573ed41c9ceb1b33625e9
#
_cell.length_a   1.000
_cell.length_b   1.000
_cell.length_c   1.000
_cell.angle_alpha   90.00
_cell.angle_beta   90.00
_cell.angle_gamma   90.00
#
_symmetry.space_group_name_H-M   'P 1'
#
loop_
_entity.id
_entity.type
_entity.pdbx_description
1 polymer ?
#
loop_
_entity_poly.entity_id
_entity_poly.type
_entity_poly.pdbx_seq_one_letter_code
_entity_poly.pdbx_strand_id
1 'polypeptide(L)'
;MKTAALLLALFAATPALAQHEEHPYVPETDPLVVRKLDQWQDWKFGFMMHWGPYSQWGVVESWSLCSEDVDWCGPPKNNPHTAKYANDYVGYKQAYEQLPTTFNPVKFDPAKWADVAADAGTKYVVFTTKHHDGFSMFDTQQTGYRITAPNVPFHSNPRANIAREVFDAFRARGFGIGAYFSKPDWHSDDYWAPRWATPDRNVNYDTRKHPDLWKRFVAFTHAQIEELTSQYGSLDILWLDGGWVSPHEHPDAKPGSGEVPWPQDVDMPGLAALARRNQPGLIVVDRAVGGPYENYRTPEQKIPDEPLPYPWETCMTLGDSWSYVPGDNYKSARSVVHMLVDVVAKGGNYLLNVGPDANGELPAEAVRRLHEIGGWMKLNGQAIYASRAVAPYRAGKFRYTRLEDGTAHAIYLADEKETQLPKTLRIPGPAPKAGAQVRVLGSDAALAWKREGDVTVVEVPAAVRRQTAGAYAWSIRLPGAVAAN
;
A
#
# COMPACT_ATOMS: atom_id res chain seq x y z
N MET A 1 11.82 41.12 35.83
CA MET A 1 11.33 40.64 34.51
C MET A 1 11.93 39.25 34.34
N LYS A 2 11.11 38.21 34.50
CA LYS A 2 11.52 36.80 34.34
C LYS A 2 10.89 36.33 33.03
N THR A 3 11.71 36.07 32.03
CA THR A 3 11.31 35.47 30.75
C THR A 3 11.14 33.97 30.95
N ALA A 4 9.92 33.50 30.85
CA ALA A 4 9.61 32.06 30.81
C ALA A 4 9.79 31.58 29.38
N ALA A 5 10.72 30.67 29.16
CA ALA A 5 10.87 29.94 27.92
C ALA A 5 9.86 28.77 27.91
N LEU A 6 8.94 28.81 26.96
CA LEU A 6 7.98 27.74 26.68
C LEU A 6 8.73 26.67 25.86
N LEU A 7 9.07 25.54 26.49
CA LEU A 7 9.51 24.35 25.74
C LEU A 7 8.25 23.69 25.13
N LEU A 8 8.10 23.79 23.81
CA LEU A 8 7.21 22.88 23.06
C LEU A 8 7.85 21.50 23.02
N ALA A 9 7.32 20.58 23.78
CA ALA A 9 7.60 19.15 23.62
C ALA A 9 6.81 18.65 22.42
N LEU A 10 7.50 18.45 21.28
CA LEU A 10 6.98 17.63 20.20
C LEU A 10 6.95 16.17 20.68
N PHE A 11 5.78 15.68 21.04
CA PHE A 11 5.55 14.25 21.14
C PHE A 11 5.47 13.70 19.74
N ALA A 12 6.58 13.14 19.23
CA ALA A 12 6.55 12.21 18.14
C ALA A 12 5.81 10.95 18.65
N ALA A 13 4.57 10.78 18.23
CA ALA A 13 3.85 9.53 18.38
C ALA A 13 4.61 8.49 17.54
N THR A 14 5.43 7.66 18.19
CA THR A 14 5.93 6.43 17.61
C THR A 14 4.75 5.47 17.52
N PRO A 15 4.32 5.05 16.32
CA PRO A 15 3.34 3.97 16.23
C PRO A 15 3.94 2.75 16.94
N ALA A 16 3.17 2.14 17.81
CA ALA A 16 3.52 0.88 18.43
C ALA A 16 3.60 -0.18 17.32
N LEU A 17 4.84 -0.42 16.88
CA LEU A 17 5.15 -1.50 15.97
C LEU A 17 4.99 -2.78 16.77
N ALA A 18 4.04 -3.63 16.38
CA ALA A 18 4.15 -5.03 16.67
C ALA A 18 5.56 -5.45 16.20
N GLN A 19 6.42 -5.82 17.14
CA GLN A 19 7.71 -6.45 16.84
C GLN A 19 7.35 -7.83 16.27
N HIS A 20 7.16 -7.88 14.95
CA HIS A 20 7.12 -9.16 14.27
C HIS A 20 8.50 -9.79 14.44
N GLU A 21 8.57 -10.97 15.02
CA GLU A 21 9.77 -11.79 14.91
C GLU A 21 10.11 -11.85 13.43
N GLU A 22 11.36 -11.49 13.07
CA GLU A 22 11.81 -11.55 11.67
C GLU A 22 11.97 -13.02 11.28
N HIS A 23 10.88 -13.63 10.85
CA HIS A 23 10.95 -14.95 10.23
C HIS A 23 11.78 -14.86 8.95
N PRO A 24 12.65 -15.84 8.66
CA PRO A 24 13.38 -15.89 7.41
C PRO A 24 12.43 -15.81 6.21
N TYR A 25 12.82 -15.04 5.19
CA TYR A 25 12.06 -15.04 3.94
C TYR A 25 12.18 -16.41 3.25
N VAL A 26 11.05 -16.98 2.85
CA VAL A 26 10.97 -18.24 2.10
C VAL A 26 10.74 -17.94 0.63
N PRO A 27 11.73 -18.17 -0.26
CA PRO A 27 11.55 -17.93 -1.69
C PRO A 27 10.45 -18.82 -2.28
N GLU A 28 9.66 -18.25 -3.17
CA GLU A 28 8.65 -18.99 -3.93
C GLU A 28 9.33 -19.93 -4.95
N THR A 29 8.77 -21.10 -5.16
CA THR A 29 9.31 -22.13 -6.08
C THR A 29 8.35 -22.48 -7.23
N ASP A 30 7.06 -22.12 -7.15
CA ASP A 30 6.13 -22.31 -8.25
C ASP A 30 6.53 -21.36 -9.42
N PRO A 31 6.89 -21.91 -10.61
CA PRO A 31 7.34 -21.09 -11.72
C PRO A 31 6.30 -20.14 -12.28
N LEU A 32 5.00 -20.36 -12.04
CA LEU A 32 3.94 -19.43 -12.42
C LEU A 32 3.92 -18.21 -11.50
N VAL A 33 4.08 -18.45 -10.20
CA VAL A 33 4.13 -17.39 -9.18
C VAL A 33 5.44 -16.59 -9.31
N VAL A 34 6.58 -17.26 -9.53
CA VAL A 34 7.87 -16.61 -9.76
C VAL A 34 7.79 -15.64 -10.94
N ARG A 35 7.24 -16.07 -12.09
CA ARG A 35 7.04 -15.18 -13.25
C ARG A 35 6.12 -14.00 -12.93
N LYS A 36 5.08 -14.22 -12.14
CA LYS A 36 4.17 -13.14 -11.72
C LYS A 36 4.86 -12.15 -10.78
N LEU A 37 5.72 -12.64 -9.88
CA LEU A 37 6.55 -11.80 -9.01
C LEU A 37 7.52 -10.94 -9.82
N ASP A 38 8.19 -11.49 -10.83
CA ASP A 38 9.06 -10.73 -11.73
C ASP A 38 8.27 -9.63 -12.45
N GLN A 39 7.08 -9.96 -12.99
CA GLN A 39 6.18 -8.99 -13.61
C GLN A 39 5.75 -7.91 -12.62
N TRP A 40 5.38 -8.28 -11.39
CA TRP A 40 5.01 -7.35 -10.35
C TRP A 40 6.19 -6.44 -9.96
N GLN A 41 7.40 -6.98 -9.86
CA GLN A 41 8.61 -6.18 -9.63
C GLN A 41 8.87 -5.16 -10.75
N ASP A 42 8.42 -5.40 -11.97
CA ASP A 42 8.52 -4.46 -13.09
C ASP A 42 7.52 -3.31 -13.01
N TRP A 43 6.39 -3.50 -12.37
CA TRP A 43 5.36 -2.46 -12.19
C TRP A 43 5.81 -1.30 -11.32
N LYS A 44 6.56 -1.53 -10.27
CA LYS A 44 7.20 -0.57 -9.35
C LYS A 44 6.26 0.35 -8.59
N PHE A 45 5.16 0.81 -9.15
CA PHE A 45 4.27 1.79 -8.56
C PHE A 45 2.82 1.31 -8.62
N GLY A 46 2.21 1.12 -7.46
CA GLY A 46 0.84 0.67 -7.27
C GLY A 46 -0.06 1.73 -6.66
N PHE A 47 -1.36 1.54 -6.84
CA PHE A 47 -2.41 2.36 -6.27
C PHE A 47 -3.27 1.52 -5.31
N MET A 48 -3.49 2.01 -4.10
CA MET A 48 -4.30 1.33 -3.09
C MET A 48 -5.47 2.21 -2.68
N MET A 49 -6.59 1.58 -2.35
CA MET A 49 -7.75 2.33 -1.85
C MET A 49 -8.33 1.63 -0.62
N HIS A 50 -8.34 2.36 0.52
CA HIS A 50 -9.11 1.97 1.69
C HIS A 50 -10.46 2.65 1.65
N TRP A 51 -11.52 1.88 1.41
CA TRP A 51 -12.86 2.40 1.27
C TRP A 51 -13.93 1.45 1.80
N GLY A 52 -14.87 2.03 2.53
CA GLY A 52 -15.99 1.33 3.13
C GLY A 52 -16.97 2.29 3.80
N PRO A 53 -18.00 1.80 4.49
CA PRO A 53 -19.00 2.64 5.18
C PRO A 53 -18.41 3.60 6.20
N TYR A 54 -17.24 3.31 6.77
CA TYR A 54 -16.52 4.17 7.71
C TYR A 54 -16.14 5.54 7.13
N SER A 55 -16.03 5.67 5.81
CA SER A 55 -15.79 6.94 5.13
C SER A 55 -16.91 7.97 5.38
N GLN A 56 -18.12 7.52 5.78
CA GLN A 56 -19.22 8.43 6.14
C GLN A 56 -18.95 9.20 7.44
N TRP A 57 -18.21 8.58 8.35
CA TRP A 57 -17.84 9.22 9.61
C TRP A 57 -16.47 9.89 9.55
N GLY A 58 -15.67 9.59 8.53
CA GLY A 58 -14.30 10.09 8.44
C GLY A 58 -13.47 9.64 9.64
N VAL A 59 -13.58 8.36 9.97
CA VAL A 59 -12.78 7.70 11.02
C VAL A 59 -11.70 6.86 10.40
N VAL A 60 -10.70 6.48 11.22
CA VAL A 60 -9.61 5.59 10.81
C VAL A 60 -10.16 4.19 10.59
N GLU A 61 -10.55 3.86 9.38
CA GLU A 61 -11.15 2.61 8.91
C GLU A 61 -11.95 1.86 10.01
N SER A 62 -11.74 0.54 10.11
CA SER A 62 -12.31 -0.31 11.17
C SER A 62 -11.66 -0.12 12.54
N TRP A 63 -10.45 0.45 12.61
CA TRP A 63 -9.66 0.46 13.85
C TRP A 63 -10.32 1.19 15.01
N SER A 64 -11.24 2.09 14.70
CA SER A 64 -12.07 2.74 15.72
C SER A 64 -12.95 1.75 16.54
N LEU A 65 -13.10 0.50 16.09
CA LEU A 65 -13.72 -0.60 16.83
C LEU A 65 -12.79 -1.25 17.87
N CYS A 66 -11.47 -1.02 17.78
CA CYS A 66 -10.46 -1.61 18.68
C CYS A 66 -9.97 -0.63 19.75
N SER A 67 -10.89 -0.07 20.53
CA SER A 67 -10.62 1.04 21.45
C SER A 67 -9.69 0.69 22.63
N GLU A 68 -9.45 -0.58 22.90
CA GLU A 68 -8.58 -1.06 24.00
C GLU A 68 -7.23 -1.59 23.50
N ASP A 69 -6.99 -1.60 22.20
CA ASP A 69 -5.79 -2.21 21.62
C ASP A 69 -4.57 -1.27 21.67
N VAL A 70 -4.72 -0.06 21.11
CA VAL A 70 -3.69 0.99 21.13
C VAL A 70 -4.34 2.37 21.23
N ASP A 71 -3.59 3.34 21.73
CA ASP A 71 -4.12 4.69 22.06
C ASP A 71 -4.82 5.41 20.89
N TRP A 72 -4.43 5.14 19.66
CA TRP A 72 -5.00 5.77 18.46
C TRP A 72 -6.26 5.06 17.93
N CYS A 73 -6.58 3.87 18.39
CA CYS A 73 -7.68 3.05 17.88
C CYS A 73 -9.07 3.50 18.32
N GLY A 74 -9.21 4.19 19.43
CA GLY A 74 -10.54 4.55 19.96
C GLY A 74 -11.33 5.50 19.05
N PRO A 75 -12.65 5.62 19.30
CA PRO A 75 -13.47 6.60 18.59
C PRO A 75 -12.89 8.01 18.73
N PRO A 76 -12.66 8.75 17.63
CA PRO A 76 -12.08 10.08 17.69
C PRO A 76 -12.96 11.03 18.54
N LYS A 77 -12.40 11.57 19.62
CA LYS A 77 -13.12 12.41 20.59
C LYS A 77 -13.65 13.71 19.99
N ASN A 78 -12.97 14.23 18.96
CA ASN A 78 -13.32 15.48 18.27
C ASN A 78 -14.19 15.27 17.03
N ASN A 79 -14.57 14.03 16.69
CA ASN A 79 -15.41 13.74 15.55
C ASN A 79 -16.89 13.84 15.96
N PRO A 80 -17.73 14.65 15.27
CA PRO A 80 -19.13 14.86 15.65
C PRO A 80 -20.00 13.61 15.62
N HIS A 81 -19.60 12.58 14.83
CA HIS A 81 -20.33 11.32 14.76
C HIS A 81 -20.00 10.38 15.91
N THR A 82 -18.79 10.43 16.44
CA THR A 82 -18.25 9.44 17.39
C THR A 82 -18.10 9.94 18.81
N ALA A 83 -17.99 11.26 19.02
CA ALA A 83 -17.74 11.85 20.33
C ALA A 83 -18.75 11.42 21.43
N LYS A 84 -20.02 11.22 21.07
CA LYS A 84 -21.07 10.78 22.00
C LYS A 84 -20.88 9.36 22.55
N TYR A 85 -20.02 8.57 21.92
CA TYR A 85 -19.75 7.18 22.32
C TYR A 85 -18.44 7.02 23.08
N ALA A 86 -17.78 8.10 23.50
CA ALA A 86 -16.45 8.07 24.09
C ALA A 86 -16.29 7.10 25.28
N ASN A 87 -17.39 6.77 25.99
CA ASN A 87 -17.41 5.81 27.09
C ASN A 87 -18.48 4.72 26.90
N ASP A 88 -18.94 4.52 25.67
CA ASP A 88 -19.99 3.57 25.32
C ASP A 88 -19.55 2.75 24.10
N TYR A 89 -18.69 1.77 24.32
CA TYR A 89 -18.20 0.89 23.27
C TYR A 89 -19.32 0.09 22.58
N VAL A 90 -20.28 -0.41 23.36
CA VAL A 90 -21.39 -1.21 22.82
C VAL A 90 -22.26 -0.36 21.91
N GLY A 91 -22.62 0.83 22.34
CA GLY A 91 -23.37 1.79 21.53
C GLY A 91 -22.58 2.24 20.31
N TYR A 92 -21.25 2.43 20.43
CA TYR A 92 -20.37 2.71 19.30
C TYR A 92 -20.39 1.61 18.25
N LYS A 93 -20.13 0.37 18.66
CA LYS A 93 -20.11 -0.80 17.76
C LYS A 93 -21.46 -0.97 17.06
N GLN A 94 -22.56 -0.89 17.80
CA GLN A 94 -23.90 -0.98 17.22
C GLN A 94 -24.17 0.13 16.18
N ALA A 95 -23.78 1.36 16.47
CA ALA A 95 -23.94 2.47 15.54
C ALA A 95 -23.04 2.35 14.31
N TYR A 96 -21.81 1.88 14.49
CA TYR A 96 -20.87 1.61 13.40
C TYR A 96 -21.42 0.53 12.45
N GLU A 97 -21.91 -0.57 12.98
CA GLU A 97 -22.49 -1.68 12.20
C GLU A 97 -23.79 -1.28 11.46
N GLN A 98 -24.40 -0.14 11.80
CA GLN A 98 -25.51 0.45 11.05
C GLN A 98 -25.06 1.38 9.90
N LEU A 99 -23.79 1.74 9.79
CA LEU A 99 -23.27 2.59 8.70
C LEU A 99 -23.69 2.11 7.30
N PRO A 100 -23.68 0.80 6.99
CA PRO A 100 -24.14 0.33 5.69
C PRO A 100 -25.57 0.74 5.33
N THR A 101 -26.47 0.91 6.32
CA THR A 101 -27.87 1.25 6.07
C THR A 101 -28.08 2.67 5.52
N THR A 102 -27.03 3.48 5.57
CA THR A 102 -27.00 4.85 4.99
C THR A 102 -25.93 5.01 3.91
N PHE A 103 -25.12 3.99 3.65
CA PHE A 103 -24.04 4.04 2.68
C PHE A 103 -24.57 3.99 1.25
N ASN A 104 -24.51 5.14 0.56
CA ASN A 104 -25.03 5.28 -0.78
C ASN A 104 -24.09 6.12 -1.66
N PRO A 105 -22.98 5.57 -2.14
CA PRO A 105 -21.97 6.30 -2.90
C PRO A 105 -22.40 6.59 -4.34
N VAL A 106 -23.38 7.48 -4.52
CA VAL A 106 -24.02 7.76 -5.81
C VAL A 106 -23.08 8.37 -6.86
N LYS A 107 -21.92 8.87 -6.45
CA LYS A 107 -20.90 9.43 -7.36
C LYS A 107 -19.79 8.44 -7.69
N PHE A 108 -19.91 7.20 -7.22
CA PHE A 108 -18.94 6.15 -7.52
C PHE A 108 -18.79 5.95 -9.03
N ASP A 109 -17.57 6.17 -9.52
CA ASP A 109 -17.20 6.00 -10.91
C ASP A 109 -15.81 5.36 -11.01
N PRO A 110 -15.74 4.03 -11.09
CA PRO A 110 -14.48 3.29 -11.09
C PRO A 110 -13.61 3.59 -12.32
N ALA A 111 -14.22 4.00 -13.45
CA ALA A 111 -13.47 4.41 -14.62
C ALA A 111 -12.67 5.69 -14.37
N LYS A 112 -13.25 6.67 -13.69
CA LYS A 112 -12.51 7.88 -13.27
C LYS A 112 -11.38 7.57 -12.30
N TRP A 113 -11.59 6.63 -11.37
CA TRP A 113 -10.52 6.20 -10.46
C TRP A 113 -9.36 5.58 -11.23
N ALA A 114 -9.67 4.69 -12.17
CA ALA A 114 -8.67 4.05 -13.01
C ALA A 114 -7.93 5.06 -13.92
N ASP A 115 -8.63 6.07 -14.44
CA ASP A 115 -8.03 7.14 -15.22
C ASP A 115 -7.05 7.99 -14.41
N VAL A 116 -7.42 8.37 -13.18
CA VAL A 116 -6.54 9.13 -12.25
C VAL A 116 -5.31 8.31 -11.87
N ALA A 117 -5.50 7.03 -11.56
CA ALA A 117 -4.40 6.12 -11.23
C ALA A 117 -3.44 5.91 -12.42
N ALA A 118 -3.99 5.74 -13.64
CA ALA A 118 -3.20 5.61 -14.87
C ALA A 118 -2.43 6.91 -15.17
N ASP A 119 -3.06 8.06 -15.00
CA ASP A 119 -2.40 9.37 -15.20
C ASP A 119 -1.28 9.59 -14.19
N ALA A 120 -1.43 9.13 -12.95
CA ALA A 120 -0.37 9.14 -11.93
C ALA A 120 0.82 8.23 -12.28
N GLY A 121 0.65 7.28 -13.20
CA GLY A 121 1.68 6.34 -13.64
C GLY A 121 1.70 5.03 -12.85
N THR A 122 0.65 4.71 -12.08
CA THR A 122 0.56 3.42 -11.39
C THR A 122 0.27 2.27 -12.35
N LYS A 123 0.67 1.05 -12.01
CA LYS A 123 0.59 -0.13 -12.89
C LYS A 123 -0.23 -1.27 -12.30
N TYR A 124 -0.53 -1.26 -11.04
CA TYR A 124 -1.40 -2.22 -10.39
C TYR A 124 -2.25 -1.52 -9.33
N VAL A 125 -3.35 -2.13 -9.00
CA VAL A 125 -4.27 -1.66 -7.96
C VAL A 125 -4.40 -2.71 -6.87
N VAL A 126 -4.54 -2.27 -5.62
CA VAL A 126 -4.95 -3.10 -4.49
C VAL A 126 -6.17 -2.45 -3.87
N PHE A 127 -7.32 -3.13 -3.95
CA PHE A 127 -8.59 -2.60 -3.46
C PHE A 127 -9.07 -3.36 -2.23
N THR A 128 -9.53 -2.64 -1.19
CA THR A 128 -10.09 -3.25 0.02
C THR A 128 -11.45 -3.90 -0.27
N THR A 129 -11.43 -5.20 -0.57
CA THR A 129 -12.67 -5.97 -0.77
C THR A 129 -13.44 -6.21 0.53
N LYS A 130 -12.71 -6.33 1.64
CA LYS A 130 -13.21 -6.39 3.02
C LYS A 130 -12.13 -5.89 3.96
N HIS A 131 -12.42 -4.90 4.80
CA HIS A 131 -11.53 -4.50 5.90
C HIS A 131 -11.87 -5.26 7.19
N HIS A 132 -11.21 -5.00 8.31
CA HIS A 132 -11.37 -5.76 9.57
C HIS A 132 -12.79 -5.71 10.13
N ASP A 133 -13.58 -4.67 9.82
CA ASP A 133 -14.99 -4.54 10.22
C ASP A 133 -15.92 -5.60 9.60
N GLY A 134 -15.43 -6.41 8.67
CA GLY A 134 -16.18 -7.47 8.03
C GLY A 134 -17.12 -7.00 6.92
N PHE A 135 -17.25 -5.68 6.67
CA PHE A 135 -18.12 -5.21 5.60
C PHE A 135 -17.53 -5.55 4.24
N SER A 136 -18.27 -6.37 3.48
CA SER A 136 -17.82 -6.85 2.17
C SER A 136 -18.24 -5.87 1.07
N MET A 137 -17.26 -5.27 0.37
CA MET A 137 -17.46 -4.41 -0.80
C MET A 137 -17.69 -5.21 -2.09
N PHE A 138 -18.01 -6.49 -1.95
CA PHE A 138 -18.30 -7.45 -3.02
C PHE A 138 -19.55 -8.27 -2.69
N ASP A 139 -20.11 -8.92 -3.71
CA ASP A 139 -21.36 -9.70 -3.60
C ASP A 139 -21.10 -11.11 -3.05
N THR A 140 -20.63 -11.18 -1.80
CA THR A 140 -20.46 -12.47 -1.12
C THR A 140 -21.78 -13.10 -0.71
N GLN A 141 -21.87 -14.42 -0.79
CA GLN A 141 -23.03 -15.17 -0.29
C GLN A 141 -22.85 -15.65 1.15
N GLN A 142 -21.69 -15.35 1.76
CA GLN A 142 -21.33 -15.86 3.08
C GLN A 142 -21.92 -15.02 4.22
N THR A 143 -22.22 -13.74 3.96
CA THR A 143 -22.80 -12.83 4.96
C THR A 143 -23.80 -11.86 4.35
N GLY A 144 -24.76 -11.40 5.17
CA GLY A 144 -25.62 -10.26 4.84
C GLY A 144 -24.95 -8.89 5.04
N TYR A 145 -23.75 -8.82 5.65
CA TYR A 145 -23.01 -7.59 5.89
C TYR A 145 -22.15 -7.25 4.67
N ARG A 146 -22.84 -6.85 3.60
CA ARG A 146 -22.23 -6.60 2.29
C ARG A 146 -22.92 -5.46 1.54
N ILE A 147 -22.22 -4.87 0.59
CA ILE A 147 -22.67 -3.71 -0.21
C ILE A 147 -23.93 -4.01 -1.06
N THR A 148 -24.12 -5.24 -1.47
CA THR A 148 -25.27 -5.69 -2.28
C THR A 148 -26.46 -6.17 -1.45
N ALA A 149 -26.40 -6.05 -0.12
CA ALA A 149 -27.49 -6.47 0.75
C ALA A 149 -28.71 -5.51 0.63
N PRO A 150 -29.96 -6.03 0.71
CA PRO A 150 -31.17 -5.23 0.52
C PRO A 150 -31.37 -4.05 1.49
N ASN A 151 -30.72 -4.08 2.65
CA ASN A 151 -30.74 -3.01 3.64
C ASN A 151 -29.69 -1.92 3.37
N VAL A 152 -28.85 -2.05 2.35
CA VAL A 152 -27.89 -1.04 1.92
C VAL A 152 -28.50 -0.24 0.76
N PRO A 153 -28.62 1.08 0.84
CA PRO A 153 -29.29 1.88 -0.20
C PRO A 153 -28.68 1.70 -1.59
N PHE A 154 -27.36 1.51 -1.66
CA PHE A 154 -26.64 1.34 -2.91
C PHE A 154 -26.90 -0.03 -3.61
N HIS A 155 -27.53 -1.00 -2.95
CA HIS A 155 -27.78 -2.33 -3.50
C HIS A 155 -28.55 -2.33 -4.83
N SER A 156 -29.42 -1.34 -5.05
CA SER A 156 -30.20 -1.22 -6.28
C SER A 156 -29.45 -0.53 -7.44
N ASN A 157 -28.23 -0.01 -7.18
CA ASN A 157 -27.41 0.59 -8.23
C ASN A 157 -26.86 -0.52 -9.14
N PRO A 158 -26.86 -0.36 -10.47
CA PRO A 158 -26.23 -1.33 -11.39
C PRO A 158 -24.75 -1.63 -11.07
N ARG A 159 -24.05 -0.71 -10.40
CA ARG A 159 -22.65 -0.83 -9.95
C ARG A 159 -22.52 -1.25 -8.48
N ALA A 160 -23.54 -1.89 -7.90
CA ALA A 160 -23.55 -2.21 -6.47
C ALA A 160 -22.44 -3.22 -6.08
N ASN A 161 -22.03 -4.10 -6.99
CA ASN A 161 -20.88 -4.98 -6.75
C ASN A 161 -19.58 -4.20 -6.98
N ILE A 162 -19.21 -3.38 -5.99
CA ILE A 162 -18.13 -2.39 -6.11
C ILE A 162 -16.80 -3.04 -6.47
N ALA A 163 -16.41 -4.14 -5.85
CA ALA A 163 -15.16 -4.81 -6.15
C ALA A 163 -15.08 -5.25 -7.62
N ARG A 164 -16.17 -5.79 -8.18
CA ARG A 164 -16.25 -6.15 -9.60
C ARG A 164 -16.02 -4.93 -10.48
N GLU A 165 -16.74 -3.87 -10.22
CA GLU A 165 -16.68 -2.63 -11.01
C GLU A 165 -15.28 -2.01 -10.97
N VAL A 166 -14.62 -2.00 -9.80
CA VAL A 166 -13.23 -1.53 -9.66
C VAL A 166 -12.29 -2.42 -10.46
N PHE A 167 -12.34 -3.74 -10.25
CA PHE A 167 -11.44 -4.66 -10.94
C PHE A 167 -11.59 -4.58 -12.45
N ASP A 168 -12.82 -4.52 -12.97
CA ASP A 168 -13.08 -4.44 -14.40
C ASP A 168 -12.58 -3.11 -15.00
N ALA A 169 -12.81 -1.98 -14.32
CA ALA A 169 -12.35 -0.68 -14.77
C ALA A 169 -10.81 -0.58 -14.82
N PHE A 170 -10.12 -1.08 -13.79
CA PHE A 170 -8.66 -1.06 -13.76
C PHE A 170 -8.07 -2.07 -14.75
N ARG A 171 -8.65 -3.26 -14.88
CA ARG A 171 -8.25 -4.26 -15.89
C ARG A 171 -8.37 -3.73 -17.31
N ALA A 172 -9.44 -2.97 -17.60
CA ALA A 172 -9.62 -2.30 -18.89
C ALA A 172 -8.53 -1.26 -19.20
N ARG A 173 -7.77 -0.79 -18.22
CA ARG A 173 -6.60 0.10 -18.36
C ARG A 173 -5.27 -0.67 -18.34
N GLY A 174 -5.29 -2.01 -18.31
CA GLY A 174 -4.09 -2.84 -18.29
C GLY A 174 -3.37 -2.92 -16.95
N PHE A 175 -4.06 -2.63 -15.85
CA PHE A 175 -3.51 -2.76 -14.50
C PHE A 175 -3.43 -4.23 -14.06
N GLY A 176 -2.41 -4.53 -13.25
CA GLY A 176 -2.44 -5.70 -12.37
C GLY A 176 -3.50 -5.52 -11.28
N ILE A 177 -4.22 -6.60 -10.96
CA ILE A 177 -5.36 -6.55 -10.05
C ILE A 177 -5.03 -7.25 -8.73
N GLY A 178 -5.08 -6.52 -7.64
CA GLY A 178 -4.91 -6.99 -6.27
C GLY A 178 -6.19 -6.86 -5.46
N ALA A 179 -6.58 -7.98 -4.84
CA ALA A 179 -7.64 -8.00 -3.85
C ALA A 179 -7.01 -7.90 -2.45
N TYR A 180 -7.20 -6.79 -1.76
CA TYR A 180 -6.97 -6.73 -0.32
C TYR A 180 -8.12 -7.42 0.39
N PHE A 181 -7.79 -8.27 1.34
CA PHE A 181 -8.76 -8.95 2.18
C PHE A 181 -8.23 -9.06 3.61
N SER A 182 -9.00 -8.59 4.57
CA SER A 182 -8.68 -8.79 5.99
C SER A 182 -8.96 -10.22 6.43
N LYS A 183 -7.96 -10.87 7.02
CA LYS A 183 -8.15 -12.18 7.65
C LYS A 183 -9.08 -12.09 8.86
N PRO A 184 -8.91 -11.14 9.80
CA PRO A 184 -9.87 -10.93 10.88
C PRO A 184 -11.21 -10.40 10.35
N ASP A 185 -12.28 -10.65 11.11
CA ASP A 185 -13.62 -10.14 10.82
C ASP A 185 -14.34 -9.79 12.13
N TRP A 186 -14.36 -8.50 12.46
CA TRP A 186 -14.90 -8.00 13.73
C TRP A 186 -16.43 -7.89 13.75
N HIS A 187 -17.09 -8.28 12.66
CA HIS A 187 -18.53 -8.45 12.60
C HIS A 187 -18.98 -9.91 12.78
N SER A 188 -18.10 -10.87 12.48
CA SER A 188 -18.41 -12.29 12.60
C SER A 188 -18.52 -12.75 14.05
N ASP A 189 -19.67 -13.35 14.39
CA ASP A 189 -19.88 -14.00 15.70
C ASP A 189 -18.94 -15.18 15.95
N ASP A 190 -18.33 -15.72 14.93
CA ASP A 190 -17.32 -16.76 15.02
C ASP A 190 -15.90 -16.24 15.21
N TYR A 191 -15.69 -14.92 15.09
CA TYR A 191 -14.41 -14.24 15.41
C TYR A 191 -14.54 -13.45 16.72
N TRP A 192 -15.51 -12.53 16.82
CA TRP A 192 -15.86 -11.81 18.04
C TRP A 192 -17.19 -12.35 18.57
N ALA A 193 -17.11 -13.43 19.38
CA ALA A 193 -18.31 -14.03 19.96
C ALA A 193 -19.01 -13.02 20.88
N PRO A 194 -20.30 -12.69 20.69
CA PRO A 194 -20.96 -11.57 21.35
C PRO A 194 -20.91 -11.63 22.87
N ARG A 195 -20.97 -12.83 23.47
CA ARG A 195 -20.91 -13.05 24.92
C ARG A 195 -19.53 -12.82 25.54
N TRP A 196 -18.47 -12.74 24.73
CA TRP A 196 -17.10 -12.52 25.17
C TRP A 196 -16.48 -11.26 24.56
N ALA A 197 -17.29 -10.45 23.86
CA ALA A 197 -16.80 -9.30 23.11
C ALA A 197 -15.90 -8.38 23.92
N THR A 198 -14.70 -8.16 23.40
CA THR A 198 -13.71 -7.20 23.89
C THR A 198 -13.28 -6.30 22.72
N PRO A 199 -13.02 -5.03 22.95
CA PRO A 199 -12.66 -4.09 21.89
C PRO A 199 -11.16 -4.14 21.56
N ASP A 200 -10.63 -5.33 21.23
CA ASP A 200 -9.27 -5.53 20.76
C ASP A 200 -9.25 -6.29 19.42
N ARG A 201 -8.07 -6.36 18.77
CA ARG A 201 -7.93 -6.90 17.41
C ARG A 201 -8.09 -8.42 17.29
N ASN A 202 -7.91 -9.15 18.37
CA ASN A 202 -7.82 -10.60 18.34
C ASN A 202 -9.18 -11.29 18.41
N VAL A 203 -9.21 -12.56 18.04
CA VAL A 203 -10.31 -13.45 18.41
C VAL A 203 -10.46 -13.46 19.92
N ASN A 204 -11.68 -13.23 20.41
CA ASN A 204 -11.94 -12.98 21.84
C ASN A 204 -12.23 -14.24 22.66
N TYR A 205 -11.71 -15.37 22.21
CA TYR A 205 -11.79 -16.67 22.90
C TYR A 205 -10.56 -17.53 22.54
N ASP A 206 -10.22 -18.48 23.41
CA ASP A 206 -9.19 -19.48 23.13
C ASP A 206 -9.69 -20.47 22.05
N THR A 207 -9.09 -20.41 20.87
CA THR A 207 -9.46 -21.23 19.70
C THR A 207 -9.34 -22.74 19.99
N ARG A 208 -8.45 -23.15 20.92
CA ARG A 208 -8.26 -24.54 21.33
C ARG A 208 -9.38 -25.02 22.22
N LYS A 209 -10.03 -24.12 22.97
CA LYS A 209 -11.20 -24.42 23.82
C LYS A 209 -12.53 -24.35 23.07
N HIS A 210 -12.57 -23.57 21.99
CA HIS A 210 -13.75 -23.37 21.18
C HIS A 210 -13.48 -23.67 19.68
N PRO A 211 -12.97 -24.86 19.33
CA PRO A 211 -12.52 -25.18 17.99
C PRO A 211 -13.66 -25.15 16.94
N ASP A 212 -14.91 -25.35 17.36
CA ASP A 212 -16.05 -25.31 16.44
C ASP A 212 -16.37 -23.90 15.95
N LEU A 213 -16.17 -22.87 16.79
CA LEU A 213 -16.28 -21.46 16.37
C LEU A 213 -15.20 -21.15 15.33
N TRP A 214 -13.96 -21.50 15.66
CA TRP A 214 -12.82 -21.22 14.78
C TRP A 214 -12.92 -21.96 13.44
N LYS A 215 -13.33 -23.22 13.42
CA LYS A 215 -13.57 -23.97 12.17
C LYS A 215 -14.61 -23.31 11.27
N ARG A 216 -15.70 -22.78 11.84
CA ARG A 216 -16.70 -22.06 11.05
C ARG A 216 -16.14 -20.77 10.48
N PHE A 217 -15.36 -20.05 11.28
CA PHE A 217 -14.67 -18.83 10.81
C PHE A 217 -13.68 -19.12 9.67
N VAL A 218 -12.87 -20.17 9.78
CA VAL A 218 -11.97 -20.61 8.71
C VAL A 218 -12.76 -20.97 7.45
N ALA A 219 -13.83 -21.75 7.56
CA ALA A 219 -14.69 -22.11 6.43
C ALA A 219 -15.33 -20.88 5.77
N PHE A 220 -15.80 -19.92 6.56
CA PHE A 220 -16.33 -18.64 6.09
C PHE A 220 -15.26 -17.83 5.32
N THR A 221 -14.06 -17.72 5.86
CA THR A 221 -12.95 -17.01 5.21
C THR A 221 -12.56 -17.65 3.89
N HIS A 222 -12.39 -18.98 3.87
CA HIS A 222 -12.10 -19.74 2.64
C HIS A 222 -13.17 -19.57 1.58
N ALA A 223 -14.45 -19.63 1.97
CA ALA A 223 -15.56 -19.46 1.03
C ALA A 223 -15.59 -18.05 0.41
N GLN A 224 -15.30 -17.01 1.16
CA GLN A 224 -15.17 -15.65 0.61
C GLN A 224 -13.98 -15.50 -0.36
N ILE A 225 -12.85 -16.13 -0.06
CA ILE A 225 -11.68 -16.15 -0.97
C ILE A 225 -12.00 -16.99 -2.23
N GLU A 226 -12.73 -18.10 -2.11
CA GLU A 226 -13.21 -18.86 -3.27
C GLU A 226 -14.07 -17.98 -4.19
N GLU A 227 -15.02 -17.22 -3.64
CA GLU A 227 -15.85 -16.30 -4.41
C GLU A 227 -15.00 -15.23 -5.13
N LEU A 228 -14.08 -14.57 -4.41
CA LEU A 228 -13.22 -13.54 -5.00
C LEU A 228 -12.32 -14.10 -6.11
N THR A 229 -11.74 -15.27 -5.92
CA THR A 229 -10.79 -15.85 -6.88
C THR A 229 -11.46 -16.54 -8.07
N SER A 230 -12.74 -16.97 -7.94
CA SER A 230 -13.46 -17.66 -9.01
C SER A 230 -14.41 -16.78 -9.82
N GLN A 231 -14.92 -15.67 -9.23
CA GLN A 231 -16.02 -14.92 -9.84
C GLN A 231 -15.64 -13.50 -10.31
N TYR A 232 -14.47 -12.98 -9.96
CA TYR A 232 -14.10 -11.55 -10.18
C TYR A 232 -13.08 -11.35 -11.32
N GLY A 233 -12.97 -12.32 -12.24
CA GLY A 233 -12.00 -12.28 -13.34
C GLY A 233 -10.58 -12.58 -12.87
N SER A 234 -9.58 -12.23 -13.67
CA SER A 234 -8.19 -12.49 -13.32
C SER A 234 -7.72 -11.58 -12.17
N LEU A 235 -7.10 -12.21 -11.16
CA LEU A 235 -6.40 -11.55 -10.07
C LEU A 235 -4.89 -11.85 -10.17
N ASP A 236 -4.08 -10.86 -9.83
CA ASP A 236 -2.62 -10.99 -9.79
C ASP A 236 -2.11 -11.12 -8.37
N ILE A 237 -2.78 -10.49 -7.41
CA ILE A 237 -2.34 -10.41 -6.00
C ILE A 237 -3.54 -10.67 -5.09
N LEU A 238 -3.37 -11.58 -4.13
CA LEU A 238 -4.22 -11.72 -2.95
C LEU A 238 -3.45 -11.14 -1.76
N TRP A 239 -3.83 -9.95 -1.33
CA TRP A 239 -3.18 -9.19 -0.28
C TRP A 239 -3.92 -9.38 1.04
N LEU A 240 -3.43 -10.27 1.91
CA LEU A 240 -4.07 -10.67 3.15
C LEU A 240 -3.53 -9.86 4.32
N ASP A 241 -4.38 -9.04 4.90
CA ASP A 241 -4.04 -8.25 6.08
C ASP A 241 -4.45 -8.92 7.39
N GLY A 242 -3.90 -8.43 8.51
CA GLY A 242 -4.12 -8.99 9.83
C GLY A 242 -3.05 -10.01 10.22
N GLY A 243 -1.79 -9.56 10.33
CA GLY A 243 -0.64 -10.42 10.66
C GLY A 243 -0.75 -11.17 11.98
N TRP A 244 -1.57 -10.69 12.91
CA TRP A 244 -1.85 -11.39 14.18
C TRP A 244 -2.74 -12.63 14.00
N VAL A 245 -3.47 -12.74 12.89
CA VAL A 245 -4.23 -13.95 12.51
C VAL A 245 -3.25 -14.92 11.84
N SER A 246 -2.63 -15.75 12.65
CA SER A 246 -1.52 -16.62 12.26
C SER A 246 -1.53 -17.94 13.05
N PRO A 247 -0.82 -18.97 12.59
CA PRO A 247 -0.68 -20.23 13.33
C PRO A 247 0.26 -20.12 14.55
N HIS A 248 0.92 -18.97 14.74
CA HIS A 248 1.89 -18.81 15.82
C HIS A 248 1.19 -18.70 17.18
N GLU A 249 1.78 -19.33 18.17
CA GLU A 249 1.37 -19.21 19.58
C GLU A 249 2.29 -18.21 20.29
N HIS A 250 1.69 -17.36 21.11
CA HIS A 250 2.42 -16.40 21.95
C HIS A 250 2.15 -16.68 23.43
N PRO A 251 2.71 -17.76 24.00
CA PRO A 251 2.36 -18.22 25.36
C PRO A 251 2.62 -17.17 26.44
N ASP A 252 3.53 -16.24 26.19
CA ASP A 252 3.89 -15.14 27.08
C ASP A 252 3.17 -13.82 26.74
N ALA A 253 2.15 -13.85 25.86
CA ALA A 253 1.38 -12.68 25.47
C ALA A 253 0.78 -11.98 26.71
N LYS A 254 0.95 -10.65 26.76
CA LYS A 254 0.43 -9.82 27.86
C LYS A 254 -0.81 -9.05 27.37
N PRO A 255 -1.75 -8.73 28.28
CA PRO A 255 -2.85 -7.84 27.92
C PRO A 255 -2.34 -6.54 27.30
N GLY A 256 -2.91 -6.16 26.16
CA GLY A 256 -2.54 -4.96 25.42
C GLY A 256 -1.26 -5.09 24.55
N SER A 257 -0.66 -6.28 24.43
CA SER A 257 0.47 -6.51 23.51
C SER A 257 0.03 -6.63 22.03
N GLY A 258 -1.26 -6.75 21.77
CA GLY A 258 -1.79 -7.07 20.43
C GLY A 258 -1.67 -8.56 20.07
N GLU A 259 -1.26 -9.41 21.02
CA GLU A 259 -1.08 -10.86 20.87
C GLU A 259 -1.96 -11.62 21.85
N VAL A 260 -2.29 -12.86 21.49
CA VAL A 260 -3.01 -13.80 22.38
C VAL A 260 -2.26 -15.12 22.47
N PRO A 261 -2.38 -15.88 23.60
CA PRO A 261 -1.59 -17.10 23.81
C PRO A 261 -2.07 -18.33 23.01
N TRP A 262 -3.04 -18.19 22.16
CA TRP A 262 -3.57 -19.25 21.32
C TRP A 262 -3.40 -18.92 19.82
N PRO A 263 -3.27 -19.95 18.94
CA PRO A 263 -3.12 -19.71 17.52
C PRO A 263 -4.44 -19.21 16.91
N GLN A 264 -4.31 -18.38 15.87
CA GLN A 264 -5.40 -17.93 15.02
C GLN A 264 -5.15 -18.46 13.59
N ASP A 265 -4.99 -19.78 13.47
CA ASP A 265 -4.64 -20.44 12.22
C ASP A 265 -5.85 -20.52 11.27
N VAL A 266 -5.74 -19.85 10.12
CA VAL A 266 -6.76 -19.85 9.05
C VAL A 266 -6.48 -20.89 7.96
N ASP A 267 -5.60 -21.86 8.19
CA ASP A 267 -5.17 -22.85 7.21
C ASP A 267 -4.66 -22.20 5.92
N MET A 268 -3.60 -21.39 6.03
CA MET A 268 -3.00 -20.72 4.86
C MET A 268 -2.60 -21.68 3.74
N PRO A 269 -2.07 -22.91 4.00
CA PRO A 269 -1.85 -23.89 2.95
C PRO A 269 -3.10 -24.21 2.14
N GLY A 270 -4.22 -24.51 2.81
CA GLY A 270 -5.51 -24.78 2.18
C GLY A 270 -6.07 -23.58 1.43
N LEU A 271 -5.99 -22.40 2.03
CA LEU A 271 -6.46 -21.14 1.44
C LEU A 271 -5.66 -20.79 0.17
N ALA A 272 -4.33 -20.84 0.22
CA ALA A 272 -3.49 -20.56 -0.94
C ALA A 272 -3.67 -21.58 -2.06
N ALA A 273 -3.81 -22.87 -1.73
CA ALA A 273 -4.09 -23.92 -2.71
C ALA A 273 -5.45 -23.72 -3.40
N LEU A 274 -6.48 -23.32 -2.63
CA LEU A 274 -7.80 -22.98 -3.15
C LEU A 274 -7.73 -21.78 -4.11
N ALA A 275 -7.10 -20.69 -3.68
CA ALA A 275 -6.97 -19.49 -4.48
C ALA A 275 -6.17 -19.72 -5.78
N ARG A 276 -5.07 -20.49 -5.72
CA ARG A 276 -4.22 -20.81 -6.88
C ARG A 276 -4.86 -21.82 -7.84
N ARG A 277 -5.82 -22.67 -7.40
CA ARG A 277 -6.60 -23.49 -8.34
C ARG A 277 -7.44 -22.61 -9.27
N ASN A 278 -7.99 -21.53 -8.75
CA ASN A 278 -8.80 -20.59 -9.52
C ASN A 278 -7.94 -19.59 -10.32
N GLN A 279 -6.79 -19.21 -9.76
CA GLN A 279 -5.89 -18.19 -10.29
C GLN A 279 -4.44 -18.73 -10.33
N PRO A 280 -4.06 -19.56 -11.31
CA PRO A 280 -2.69 -20.07 -11.42
C PRO A 280 -1.67 -18.93 -11.50
N GLY A 281 -0.64 -18.98 -10.65
CA GLY A 281 0.38 -17.93 -10.56
C GLY A 281 0.02 -16.73 -9.66
N LEU A 282 -1.10 -16.81 -8.92
CA LEU A 282 -1.51 -15.76 -7.97
C LEU A 282 -0.43 -15.53 -6.91
N ILE A 283 0.00 -14.29 -6.78
CA ILE A 283 0.83 -13.85 -5.65
C ILE A 283 -0.03 -13.83 -4.40
N VAL A 284 0.40 -14.52 -3.35
CA VAL A 284 -0.23 -14.47 -2.03
C VAL A 284 0.67 -13.70 -1.08
N VAL A 285 0.09 -12.79 -0.34
CA VAL A 285 0.78 -11.95 0.63
C VAL A 285 0.11 -12.14 1.98
N ASP A 286 0.58 -13.15 2.74
CA ASP A 286 0.19 -13.37 4.14
C ASP A 286 0.98 -12.40 5.02
N ARG A 287 0.54 -11.16 4.99
CA ARG A 287 1.24 -9.99 5.50
C ARG A 287 1.68 -10.17 6.95
N ALA A 288 3.00 -10.00 7.16
CA ALA A 288 3.64 -9.99 8.47
C ALA A 288 3.54 -11.31 9.27
N VAL A 289 3.18 -12.43 8.61
CA VAL A 289 3.18 -13.75 9.25
C VAL A 289 4.48 -14.50 8.98
N GLY A 290 5.09 -14.24 7.83
CA GLY A 290 6.26 -15.00 7.37
C GLY A 290 5.89 -16.34 6.69
N GLY A 291 6.92 -17.05 6.21
CA GLY A 291 6.72 -18.35 5.59
C GLY A 291 6.42 -18.31 4.09
N PRO A 292 6.00 -19.44 3.49
CA PRO A 292 5.93 -19.60 2.03
C PRO A 292 4.77 -18.84 1.36
N TYR A 293 3.85 -18.28 2.13
CA TYR A 293 2.69 -17.55 1.62
C TYR A 293 2.84 -16.02 1.76
N GLU A 294 3.97 -15.53 2.24
CA GLU A 294 4.38 -14.14 2.17
C GLU A 294 5.33 -13.94 0.99
N ASN A 295 4.80 -14.00 -0.25
CA ASN A 295 5.61 -13.98 -1.47
C ASN A 295 6.41 -12.69 -1.65
N TYR A 296 6.02 -11.60 -1.02
CA TYR A 296 6.82 -10.40 -0.80
C TYR A 296 6.49 -9.76 0.55
N ARG A 297 7.45 -9.07 1.14
CA ARG A 297 7.24 -8.39 2.43
C ARG A 297 6.70 -6.98 2.26
N THR A 298 5.96 -6.52 3.27
CA THR A 298 5.21 -5.26 3.20
C THR A 298 5.52 -4.36 4.40
N PRO A 299 6.72 -3.75 4.48
CA PRO A 299 6.97 -2.72 5.48
C PRO A 299 5.96 -1.59 5.33
N GLU A 300 5.19 -1.33 6.40
CA GLU A 300 4.14 -0.33 6.40
C GLU A 300 4.67 1.03 6.84
N GLN A 301 4.35 2.09 6.07
CA GLN A 301 4.75 3.48 6.35
C GLN A 301 6.27 3.64 6.59
N LYS A 302 7.06 2.71 6.09
CA LYS A 302 8.51 2.68 6.24
C LYS A 302 9.22 2.37 4.94
N ILE A 303 10.35 3.02 4.72
CA ILE A 303 11.31 2.66 3.68
C ILE A 303 12.53 2.06 4.39
N PRO A 304 12.90 0.80 4.13
CA PRO A 304 14.10 0.20 4.70
C PRO A 304 15.34 1.07 4.45
N ASP A 305 16.27 1.10 5.40
CA ASP A 305 17.48 1.91 5.24
C ASP A 305 18.39 1.40 4.12
N GLU A 306 18.43 0.07 3.93
CA GLU A 306 19.22 -0.63 2.93
C GLU A 306 18.34 -1.47 1.99
N PRO A 307 18.82 -1.87 0.79
CA PRO A 307 18.16 -2.83 -0.06
C PRO A 307 17.90 -4.14 0.67
N LEU A 308 16.70 -4.72 0.50
CA LEU A 308 16.36 -6.01 1.06
C LEU A 308 16.69 -7.14 0.07
N PRO A 309 17.12 -8.31 0.55
CA PRO A 309 17.54 -9.43 -0.30
C PRO A 309 16.36 -10.27 -0.84
N TYR A 310 15.15 -9.78 -0.75
CA TYR A 310 13.91 -10.44 -1.15
C TYR A 310 12.93 -9.42 -1.74
N PRO A 311 11.88 -9.85 -2.48
CA PRO A 311 10.83 -8.96 -2.97
C PRO A 311 10.10 -8.24 -1.82
N TRP A 312 9.86 -6.95 -1.98
CA TRP A 312 9.18 -6.15 -0.97
C TRP A 312 8.42 -4.96 -1.57
N GLU A 313 7.41 -4.54 -0.86
CA GLU A 313 6.55 -3.41 -1.20
C GLU A 313 6.37 -2.55 0.05
N THR A 314 6.58 -1.25 -0.04
CA THR A 314 6.10 -0.37 1.02
C THR A 314 4.73 0.16 0.69
N CYS A 315 3.77 -0.03 1.59
CA CYS A 315 2.46 0.59 1.50
C CYS A 315 2.44 1.88 2.33
N MET A 316 2.05 2.99 1.69
CA MET A 316 2.06 4.32 2.30
C MET A 316 0.80 5.09 1.94
N THR A 317 0.33 5.91 2.88
CA THR A 317 -0.77 6.83 2.63
C THR A 317 -0.31 8.08 1.90
N LEU A 318 -1.15 8.61 1.02
CA LEU A 318 -0.95 9.94 0.45
C LEU A 318 -1.29 11.03 1.48
N GLY A 319 -2.38 10.84 2.26
CA GLY A 319 -2.72 11.62 3.43
C GLY A 319 -2.07 11.11 4.72
N ASP A 320 -2.54 11.54 5.86
CA ASP A 320 -2.13 11.02 7.17
C ASP A 320 -2.91 9.74 7.53
N SER A 321 -4.10 9.52 6.92
CA SER A 321 -4.99 8.39 7.17
C SER A 321 -5.08 7.43 5.99
N TRP A 322 -5.40 6.14 6.25
CA TRP A 322 -5.66 5.16 5.20
C TRP A 322 -7.00 5.41 4.51
N SER A 323 -8.06 5.62 5.29
CA SER A 323 -9.38 5.99 4.78
C SER A 323 -9.53 7.50 4.60
N TYR A 324 -10.67 7.90 4.03
CA TYR A 324 -11.04 9.30 3.94
C TYR A 324 -11.29 9.91 5.32
N VAL A 325 -10.59 11.00 5.60
CA VAL A 325 -10.83 11.87 6.76
C VAL A 325 -10.99 13.31 6.25
N PRO A 326 -12.06 14.04 6.68
CA PRO A 326 -12.24 15.44 6.29
C PRO A 326 -11.05 16.31 6.74
N GLY A 327 -10.48 17.08 5.82
CA GLY A 327 -9.36 17.97 6.14
C GLY A 327 -8.02 17.26 6.35
N ASP A 328 -7.86 16.07 5.82
CA ASP A 328 -6.61 15.30 5.87
C ASP A 328 -5.43 16.08 5.26
N ASN A 329 -4.23 15.83 5.78
CA ASN A 329 -3.00 16.49 5.37
C ASN A 329 -2.24 15.65 4.33
N TYR A 330 -2.32 16.05 3.07
CA TYR A 330 -1.72 15.31 1.97
C TYR A 330 -0.24 15.65 1.77
N LYS A 331 0.59 14.61 1.61
CA LYS A 331 2.00 14.72 1.24
C LYS A 331 2.16 15.48 -0.07
N SER A 332 3.25 16.24 -0.22
CA SER A 332 3.54 16.92 -1.47
C SER A 332 3.93 15.92 -2.57
N ALA A 333 3.65 16.24 -3.83
CA ALA A 333 4.08 15.40 -4.95
C ALA A 333 5.61 15.20 -4.97
N ARG A 334 6.39 16.21 -4.58
CA ARG A 334 7.86 16.09 -4.39
C ARG A 334 8.20 14.98 -3.38
N SER A 335 7.56 15.01 -2.20
CA SER A 335 7.81 14.02 -1.16
C SER A 335 7.50 12.60 -1.66
N VAL A 336 6.36 12.42 -2.35
CA VAL A 336 5.96 11.11 -2.91
C VAL A 336 6.93 10.65 -3.99
N VAL A 337 7.35 11.53 -4.91
CA VAL A 337 8.35 11.20 -5.95
C VAL A 337 9.69 10.82 -5.31
N HIS A 338 10.14 11.52 -4.28
CA HIS A 338 11.38 11.17 -3.58
C HIS A 338 11.30 9.81 -2.90
N MET A 339 10.18 9.51 -2.24
CA MET A 339 9.94 8.19 -1.63
C MET A 339 9.89 7.09 -2.69
N LEU A 340 9.14 7.28 -3.78
CA LEU A 340 9.09 6.32 -4.89
C LEU A 340 10.49 6.02 -5.44
N VAL A 341 11.28 7.06 -5.71
CA VAL A 341 12.65 6.91 -6.23
C VAL A 341 13.55 6.18 -5.23
N ASP A 342 13.45 6.48 -3.94
CA ASP A 342 14.25 5.82 -2.90
C ASP A 342 13.88 4.34 -2.74
N VAL A 343 12.59 4.02 -2.75
CA VAL A 343 12.05 2.65 -2.72
C VAL A 343 12.56 1.84 -3.91
N VAL A 344 12.40 2.37 -5.12
CA VAL A 344 12.78 1.68 -6.36
C VAL A 344 14.30 1.49 -6.46
N ALA A 345 15.09 2.45 -6.04
CA ALA A 345 16.55 2.32 -5.98
C ALA A 345 17.02 1.21 -5.03
N LYS A 346 16.21 0.91 -4.00
CA LYS A 346 16.43 -0.20 -3.05
C LYS A 346 15.78 -1.53 -3.48
N GLY A 347 15.20 -1.57 -4.70
CA GLY A 347 14.63 -2.78 -5.29
C GLY A 347 13.16 -3.05 -4.93
N GLY A 348 12.51 -2.17 -4.15
CA GLY A 348 11.12 -2.33 -3.75
C GLY A 348 10.09 -1.84 -4.76
N ASN A 349 8.83 -2.12 -4.47
CA ASN A 349 7.66 -1.50 -5.06
C ASN A 349 7.04 -0.50 -4.08
N TYR A 350 6.42 0.56 -4.60
CA TYR A 350 5.74 1.58 -3.83
C TYR A 350 4.25 1.52 -4.06
N LEU A 351 3.47 1.21 -3.03
CA LEU A 351 2.01 1.15 -3.06
C LEU A 351 1.44 2.38 -2.36
N LEU A 352 0.85 3.30 -3.14
CA LEU A 352 0.33 4.58 -2.64
C LEU A 352 -1.16 4.50 -2.42
N ASN A 353 -1.61 4.73 -1.18
CA ASN A 353 -3.00 4.66 -0.79
C ASN A 353 -3.71 6.01 -0.81
N VAL A 354 -4.95 6.00 -1.28
CA VAL A 354 -5.91 7.12 -1.19
C VAL A 354 -7.25 6.57 -0.70
N GLY A 355 -7.86 7.22 0.29
CA GLY A 355 -9.22 6.91 0.76
C GLY A 355 -10.27 7.69 -0.02
N PRO A 356 -11.15 7.03 -0.80
CA PRO A 356 -12.33 7.69 -1.38
C PRO A 356 -13.31 8.17 -0.31
N ASP A 357 -14.05 9.26 -0.61
CA ASP A 357 -15.06 9.79 0.30
C ASP A 357 -16.34 8.92 0.35
N ALA A 358 -17.29 9.29 1.21
CA ALA A 358 -18.54 8.57 1.37
C ALA A 358 -19.44 8.58 0.11
N ASN A 359 -19.24 9.51 -0.82
CA ASN A 359 -19.96 9.58 -2.07
C ASN A 359 -19.34 8.73 -3.19
N GLY A 360 -18.13 8.22 -2.98
CA GLY A 360 -17.36 7.46 -3.97
C GLY A 360 -16.47 8.32 -4.86
N GLU A 361 -16.10 9.52 -4.42
CA GLU A 361 -15.15 10.39 -5.12
C GLU A 361 -13.75 10.30 -4.48
N LEU A 362 -12.70 10.34 -5.30
CA LEU A 362 -11.36 10.60 -4.79
C LEU A 362 -11.26 12.07 -4.35
N PRO A 363 -10.69 12.38 -3.18
CA PRO A 363 -10.55 13.75 -2.71
C PRO A 363 -9.81 14.63 -3.72
N ALA A 364 -10.32 15.82 -3.99
CA ALA A 364 -9.77 16.71 -5.03
C ALA A 364 -8.28 17.02 -4.84
N GLU A 365 -7.84 17.19 -3.59
CA GLU A 365 -6.42 17.42 -3.29
C GLU A 365 -5.57 16.18 -3.61
N ALA A 366 -6.06 14.96 -3.31
CA ALA A 366 -5.39 13.74 -3.69
C ALA A 366 -5.27 13.60 -5.22
N VAL A 367 -6.34 13.88 -5.95
CA VAL A 367 -6.34 13.88 -7.43
C VAL A 367 -5.32 14.87 -7.97
N ARG A 368 -5.24 16.07 -7.41
CA ARG A 368 -4.24 17.07 -7.80
C ARG A 368 -2.82 16.57 -7.60
N ARG A 369 -2.52 15.94 -6.44
CA ARG A 369 -1.20 15.36 -6.17
C ARG A 369 -0.86 14.22 -7.13
N LEU A 370 -1.82 13.35 -7.43
CA LEU A 370 -1.65 12.26 -8.37
C LEU A 370 -1.32 12.77 -9.79
N HIS A 371 -1.99 13.82 -10.27
CA HIS A 371 -1.66 14.46 -11.54
C HIS A 371 -0.25 15.07 -11.55
N GLU A 372 0.16 15.72 -10.46
CA GLU A 372 1.51 16.28 -10.32
C GLU A 372 2.58 15.17 -10.38
N ILE A 373 2.36 14.04 -9.68
CA ILE A 373 3.22 12.84 -9.72
C ILE A 373 3.26 12.27 -11.14
N GLY A 374 2.10 12.15 -11.78
CA GLY A 374 1.98 11.67 -13.16
C GLY A 374 2.74 12.52 -14.17
N GLY A 375 2.73 13.84 -14.01
CA GLY A 375 3.56 14.74 -14.81
C GLY A 375 5.05 14.40 -14.74
N TRP A 376 5.55 14.07 -13.54
CA TRP A 376 6.93 13.61 -13.36
C TRP A 376 7.15 12.20 -13.96
N MET A 377 6.23 11.28 -13.74
CA MET A 377 6.31 9.90 -14.24
C MET A 377 6.31 9.80 -15.77
N LYS A 378 5.57 10.65 -16.48
CA LYS A 378 5.58 10.72 -17.94
C LYS A 378 6.98 10.97 -18.50
N LEU A 379 7.79 11.75 -17.82
CA LEU A 379 9.17 12.06 -18.24
C LEU A 379 10.19 11.04 -17.72
N ASN A 380 9.99 10.53 -16.50
CA ASN A 380 11.01 9.78 -15.77
C ASN A 380 10.67 8.28 -15.59
N GLY A 381 9.50 7.81 -16.04
CA GLY A 381 9.06 6.43 -15.87
C GLY A 381 10.06 5.39 -16.41
N GLN A 382 10.84 5.73 -17.44
CA GLN A 382 11.92 4.87 -17.94
C GLN A 382 12.97 4.54 -16.90
N ALA A 383 13.19 5.43 -15.94
CA ALA A 383 14.14 5.22 -14.84
C ALA A 383 13.52 4.39 -13.68
N ILE A 384 12.21 4.16 -13.70
CA ILE A 384 11.43 3.54 -12.63
C ILE A 384 10.99 2.12 -13.02
N TYR A 385 10.17 1.99 -14.08
CA TYR A 385 9.61 0.70 -14.47
C TYR A 385 10.67 -0.28 -14.95
N ALA A 386 10.44 -1.57 -14.71
CA ALA A 386 11.31 -2.68 -15.09
C ALA A 386 12.76 -2.53 -14.62
N SER A 387 12.99 -1.69 -13.61
CA SER A 387 14.32 -1.46 -13.05
C SER A 387 14.60 -2.39 -11.86
N ARG A 388 15.89 -2.55 -11.58
CA ARG A 388 16.38 -3.29 -10.40
C ARG A 388 17.38 -2.41 -9.64
N ALA A 389 17.61 -2.73 -8.38
CA ALA A 389 18.63 -2.08 -7.56
C ALA A 389 20.03 -2.30 -8.16
N VAL A 390 20.89 -1.29 -8.03
CA VAL A 390 22.29 -1.37 -8.43
C VAL A 390 23.17 -0.63 -7.42
N ALA A 391 24.29 -1.25 -7.05
CA ALA A 391 25.25 -0.61 -6.15
C ALA A 391 26.02 0.53 -6.83
N PRO A 392 26.31 1.63 -6.11
CA PRO A 392 25.72 1.99 -4.83
C PRO A 392 24.28 2.49 -5.06
N TYR A 393 23.29 1.95 -4.41
CA TYR A 393 21.89 2.37 -4.63
C TYR A 393 21.63 3.85 -4.29
N ARG A 394 22.50 4.46 -3.48
CA ARG A 394 22.49 5.91 -3.16
C ARG A 394 23.90 6.50 -3.03
N ALA A 395 24.05 7.76 -3.41
CA ALA A 395 25.23 8.57 -3.13
C ALA A 395 24.83 10.06 -3.03
N GLY A 396 24.82 10.62 -1.83
CA GLY A 396 24.32 11.98 -1.60
C GLY A 396 22.89 12.14 -2.09
N LYS A 397 22.65 13.10 -3.00
CA LYS A 397 21.34 13.34 -3.62
C LYS A 397 20.98 12.34 -4.72
N PHE A 398 21.89 11.48 -5.14
CA PHE A 398 21.62 10.49 -6.20
C PHE A 398 21.03 9.22 -5.65
N ARG A 399 20.10 8.65 -6.43
CA ARG A 399 19.59 7.29 -6.34
C ARG A 399 19.85 6.60 -7.66
N TYR A 400 20.06 5.27 -7.64
CA TYR A 400 20.45 4.54 -8.84
C TYR A 400 19.51 3.40 -9.10
N THR A 401 19.12 3.28 -10.37
CA THR A 401 18.35 2.14 -10.89
C THR A 401 19.03 1.60 -12.12
N ARG A 402 18.80 0.33 -12.46
CA ARG A 402 19.38 -0.33 -13.62
C ARG A 402 18.32 -1.11 -14.37
N LEU A 403 18.32 -0.99 -15.68
CA LEU A 403 17.50 -1.78 -16.60
C LEU A 403 18.25 -3.05 -17.02
N GLU A 404 17.52 -4.02 -17.57
CA GLU A 404 18.06 -5.30 -18.05
C GLU A 404 19.13 -5.11 -19.15
N ASP A 405 18.97 -4.10 -20.02
CA ASP A 405 19.93 -3.75 -21.09
C ASP A 405 21.25 -3.16 -20.57
N GLY A 406 21.43 -3.10 -19.26
CA GLY A 406 22.60 -2.54 -18.60
C GLY A 406 22.61 -1.00 -18.51
N THR A 407 21.57 -0.31 -18.96
CA THR A 407 21.42 1.13 -18.74
C THR A 407 21.17 1.41 -17.27
N ALA A 408 22.00 2.23 -16.63
CA ALA A 408 21.70 2.77 -15.32
C ALA A 408 21.09 4.17 -15.43
N HIS A 409 20.32 4.54 -14.42
CA HIS A 409 19.85 5.92 -14.23
C HIS A 409 20.37 6.45 -12.91
N ALA A 410 21.01 7.62 -12.95
CA ALA A 410 21.34 8.37 -11.76
C ALA A 410 20.26 9.43 -11.55
N ILE A 411 19.43 9.26 -10.54
CA ILE A 411 18.29 10.12 -10.26
C ILE A 411 18.66 11.12 -9.18
N TYR A 412 18.77 12.39 -9.54
CA TYR A 412 19.11 13.50 -8.65
C TYR A 412 17.85 14.02 -7.96
N LEU A 413 17.76 13.89 -6.65
CA LEU A 413 16.65 14.38 -5.83
C LEU A 413 16.82 15.87 -5.57
N ALA A 414 15.89 16.68 -6.06
CA ALA A 414 15.94 18.13 -5.94
C ALA A 414 15.49 18.61 -4.55
N ASP A 415 16.26 19.46 -3.90
CA ASP A 415 15.79 20.19 -2.72
C ASP A 415 14.65 21.16 -3.10
N GLU A 416 13.92 21.65 -2.13
CA GLU A 416 12.77 22.55 -2.36
C GLU A 416 13.15 23.83 -3.12
N LYS A 417 14.37 24.34 -2.91
CA LYS A 417 14.88 25.54 -3.54
C LYS A 417 15.55 25.31 -4.89
N GLU A 418 15.75 24.06 -5.27
CA GLU A 418 16.39 23.69 -6.53
C GLU A 418 15.35 23.59 -7.64
N THR A 419 15.24 24.62 -8.45
CA THR A 419 14.34 24.67 -9.61
C THR A 419 14.99 24.23 -10.92
N GLN A 420 16.30 24.07 -10.95
CA GLN A 420 17.09 23.65 -12.11
C GLN A 420 18.26 22.77 -11.68
N LEU A 421 18.67 21.84 -12.55
CA LEU A 421 19.92 21.10 -12.38
C LEU A 421 21.14 22.04 -12.21
N PRO A 422 22.16 21.64 -11.43
CA PRO A 422 23.47 22.27 -11.43
C PRO A 422 24.11 22.31 -12.84
N LYS A 423 25.00 23.26 -13.08
CA LYS A 423 25.76 23.32 -14.34
C LYS A 423 26.63 22.09 -14.57
N THR A 424 27.18 21.56 -13.49
CA THR A 424 28.04 20.38 -13.49
C THR A 424 27.49 19.40 -12.45
N LEU A 425 27.23 18.18 -12.87
CA LEU A 425 26.87 17.06 -11.99
C LEU A 425 28.09 16.19 -11.75
N ARG A 426 28.38 15.89 -10.50
CA ARG A 426 29.38 14.92 -10.09
C ARG A 426 28.67 13.66 -9.57
N ILE A 427 28.61 12.64 -10.41
CA ILE A 427 27.85 11.42 -10.19
C ILE A 427 28.80 10.30 -9.76
N PRO A 428 28.89 9.97 -8.48
CA PRO A 428 29.65 8.81 -8.02
C PRO A 428 29.00 7.48 -8.48
N GLY A 429 29.78 6.40 -8.54
CA GLY A 429 29.21 5.07 -8.81
C GLY A 429 29.18 4.70 -10.29
N PRO A 430 28.07 4.16 -10.82
CA PRO A 430 28.01 3.57 -12.16
C PRO A 430 28.51 4.54 -13.25
N ALA A 431 29.39 4.03 -14.12
CA ALA A 431 29.95 4.83 -15.21
C ALA A 431 29.30 4.45 -16.55
N PRO A 432 28.90 5.40 -17.40
CA PRO A 432 28.41 5.09 -18.73
C PRO A 432 29.52 4.43 -19.56
N LYS A 433 29.15 3.55 -20.50
CA LYS A 433 30.08 2.95 -21.47
C LYS A 433 30.84 4.04 -22.22
N ALA A 434 32.10 3.81 -22.53
CA ALA A 434 32.91 4.74 -23.33
C ALA A 434 32.18 5.10 -24.64
N GLY A 435 32.11 6.40 -24.95
CA GLY A 435 31.41 6.93 -26.12
C GLY A 435 29.86 6.96 -26.00
N ALA A 436 29.29 6.55 -24.86
CA ALA A 436 27.85 6.58 -24.66
C ALA A 436 27.28 8.01 -24.62
N GLN A 437 26.09 8.19 -25.14
CA GLN A 437 25.36 9.45 -25.07
C GLN A 437 24.60 9.55 -23.74
N VAL A 438 25.19 10.28 -22.81
CA VAL A 438 24.53 10.64 -21.54
C VAL A 438 23.47 11.71 -21.81
N ARG A 439 22.29 11.58 -21.20
CA ARG A 439 21.16 12.51 -21.34
C ARG A 439 20.41 12.68 -20.04
N VAL A 440 19.76 13.82 -19.86
CA VAL A 440 18.71 14.01 -18.86
C VAL A 440 17.38 13.59 -19.49
N LEU A 441 16.59 12.78 -18.81
CA LEU A 441 15.24 12.45 -19.30
C LEU A 441 14.40 13.74 -19.40
N GLY A 442 13.61 13.86 -20.49
CA GLY A 442 12.91 15.08 -20.85
C GLY A 442 13.73 16.02 -21.75
N SER A 443 14.96 15.61 -22.17
CA SER A 443 15.74 16.31 -23.18
C SER A 443 16.48 15.33 -24.10
N ASP A 444 16.48 15.62 -25.41
CA ASP A 444 17.18 14.82 -26.43
C ASP A 444 18.67 15.19 -26.55
N ALA A 445 19.11 16.27 -25.90
CA ALA A 445 20.47 16.75 -25.98
C ALA A 445 21.45 15.76 -25.34
N ALA A 446 22.45 15.33 -26.10
CA ALA A 446 23.60 14.60 -25.55
C ALA A 446 24.46 15.53 -24.69
N LEU A 447 24.84 15.09 -23.51
CA LEU A 447 25.64 15.85 -22.57
C LEU A 447 27.11 15.48 -22.67
N ALA A 448 27.98 16.46 -22.60
CA ALA A 448 29.42 16.23 -22.45
C ALA A 448 29.70 15.64 -21.06
N TRP A 449 30.52 14.58 -21.02
CA TRP A 449 30.88 13.92 -19.80
C TRP A 449 32.32 13.41 -19.83
N LYS A 450 32.92 13.24 -18.67
CA LYS A 450 34.22 12.58 -18.46
C LYS A 450 34.22 11.75 -17.19
N ARG A 451 35.15 10.84 -17.09
CA ARG A 451 35.39 10.08 -15.85
C ARG A 451 36.55 10.67 -15.09
N GLU A 452 36.40 10.92 -13.79
CA GLU A 452 37.42 11.34 -12.85
C GLU A 452 37.42 10.36 -11.66
N GLY A 453 38.33 9.41 -11.68
CA GLY A 453 38.26 8.28 -10.70
C GLY A 453 36.94 7.54 -10.79
N ASP A 454 36.21 7.45 -9.67
CA ASP A 454 34.86 6.82 -9.57
C ASP A 454 33.71 7.80 -9.75
N VAL A 455 33.99 9.01 -10.20
CA VAL A 455 32.97 10.03 -10.43
C VAL A 455 32.81 10.29 -11.93
N THR A 456 31.58 10.19 -12.42
CA THR A 456 31.22 10.71 -13.75
C THR A 456 30.87 12.19 -13.62
N VAL A 457 31.61 13.03 -14.29
CA VAL A 457 31.38 14.48 -14.34
C VAL A 457 30.61 14.79 -15.62
N VAL A 458 29.43 15.38 -15.48
CA VAL A 458 28.52 15.70 -16.60
C VAL A 458 28.28 17.19 -16.64
N GLU A 459 28.52 17.82 -17.79
CA GLU A 459 28.20 19.23 -18.03
C GLU A 459 26.77 19.38 -18.55
N VAL A 460 25.95 20.18 -17.86
CA VAL A 460 24.53 20.39 -18.19
C VAL A 460 24.36 21.80 -18.80
N PRO A 461 24.13 21.88 -20.14
CA PRO A 461 23.97 23.17 -20.81
C PRO A 461 22.75 23.94 -20.30
N ALA A 462 22.83 25.28 -20.37
CA ALA A 462 21.75 26.15 -19.90
C ALA A 462 20.39 25.85 -20.59
N ALA A 463 20.44 25.45 -21.86
CA ALA A 463 19.22 25.08 -22.60
C ALA A 463 18.53 23.84 -21.96
N VAL A 464 19.31 22.78 -21.63
CA VAL A 464 18.80 21.56 -20.97
C VAL A 464 18.26 21.90 -19.58
N ARG A 465 18.99 22.70 -18.82
CA ARG A 465 18.55 23.12 -17.47
C ARG A 465 17.24 23.90 -17.48
N ARG A 466 17.03 24.76 -18.49
CA ARG A 466 15.75 25.46 -18.67
C ARG A 466 14.62 24.52 -19.11
N GLN A 467 14.90 23.62 -20.05
CA GLN A 467 13.93 22.66 -20.57
C GLN A 467 13.41 21.72 -19.48
N THR A 468 14.27 21.31 -18.55
CA THR A 468 13.94 20.35 -17.48
C THR A 468 13.68 21.06 -16.13
N ALA A 469 13.50 22.36 -16.13
CA ALA A 469 13.28 23.15 -14.90
C ALA A 469 11.98 22.74 -14.17
N GLY A 470 11.99 22.92 -12.86
CA GLY A 470 10.81 22.70 -12.00
C GLY A 470 10.51 21.23 -11.66
N ALA A 471 11.34 20.28 -12.08
CA ALA A 471 11.15 18.88 -11.73
C ALA A 471 11.45 18.61 -10.25
N TYR A 472 10.80 17.62 -9.67
CA TYR A 472 11.03 17.17 -8.30
C TYR A 472 12.33 16.36 -8.17
N ALA A 473 12.68 15.67 -9.24
CA ALA A 473 13.92 14.93 -9.41
C ALA A 473 14.26 14.84 -10.90
N TRP A 474 15.54 14.68 -11.22
CA TRP A 474 16.04 14.57 -12.61
C TRP A 474 16.76 13.24 -12.81
N SER A 475 16.36 12.48 -13.81
CA SER A 475 16.97 11.21 -14.15
C SER A 475 18.01 11.38 -15.25
N ILE A 476 19.25 11.04 -14.96
CA ILE A 476 20.37 11.06 -15.90
C ILE A 476 20.58 9.63 -16.40
N ARG A 477 20.37 9.41 -17.69
CA ARG A 477 20.56 8.12 -18.36
C ARG A 477 22.03 7.86 -18.63
N LEU A 478 22.54 6.72 -18.16
CA LEU A 478 23.92 6.25 -18.27
C LEU A 478 23.95 4.93 -19.04
N PRO A 479 24.01 4.93 -20.41
CA PRO A 479 23.89 3.71 -21.20
C PRO A 479 25.05 2.74 -21.00
N GLY A 480 24.75 1.43 -20.89
CA GLY A 480 25.74 0.38 -20.75
C GLY A 480 26.63 0.56 -19.53
N ALA A 481 26.05 1.04 -18.42
CA ALA A 481 26.82 1.38 -17.24
C ALA A 481 27.49 0.13 -16.64
N VAL A 482 28.78 0.25 -16.37
CA VAL A 482 29.56 -0.72 -15.62
C VAL A 482 29.43 -0.39 -14.14
N ALA A 483 29.20 -1.42 -13.31
CA ALA A 483 29.23 -1.24 -11.86
C ALA A 483 30.58 -0.64 -11.43
N ALA A 484 30.56 0.22 -10.42
CA ALA A 484 31.81 0.59 -9.76
C ALA A 484 32.45 -0.66 -9.16
N ASN A 485 33.74 -0.89 -9.46
CA ASN A 485 34.54 -1.97 -8.88
C ASN A 485 34.71 -1.76 -7.37
#